data_c870341ec3dc3b5001916f416dbe5b4a
#
_entry.id   c870341ec3dc3b5001916f416dbe5b4a
#
_cell.length_a   1.000
_cell.length_b   1.000
_cell.length_c   1.000
_cell.angle_alpha   90.00
_cell.angle_beta   90.00
_cell.angle_gamma   90.00
#
_symmetry.space_group_name_H-M   'P 1'
#
loop_
_entity.id
_entity.type
_entity.pdbx_description
1 polymer ?
#
loop_
_entity_poly.entity_id
_entity_poly.type
_entity_poly.pdbx_seq_one_letter_code
_entity_poly.pdbx_strand_id
1 'polypeptide(L)'
;AAFAACFALTMAAFADPAAATAALGKIAPERFVADLRSGLGELQQRVPNQKLAVVGFCFGGGLVWRLLDAGEPRLAAAVPFYGPLPESPDFTGSRGAAVLGFYGALDQRVTSSEPAAQAALDKAGLVNELVVEPNADHAFFNDTGPRYNATAAADAWRRLQDWFGRHLG
;
A
#
# COMPACT_ATOMS: atom_id res chain seq x y z
N ALA A 1 1.70 -10.81 15.88
CA ALA A 1 1.92 -10.27 14.54
C ALA A 1 3.07 -9.26 14.60
N ALA A 2 4.14 -9.46 13.80
CA ALA A 2 5.23 -8.50 13.70
C ALA A 2 4.91 -7.54 12.54
N PHE A 3 4.79 -6.24 12.87
CA PHE A 3 4.62 -5.19 11.88
C PHE A 3 5.99 -4.65 11.47
N ALA A 4 6.31 -4.68 10.17
CA ALA A 4 7.38 -3.84 9.64
C ALA A 4 6.76 -2.71 8.86
N ALA A 5 6.91 -1.52 9.37
CA ALA A 5 6.70 -0.31 8.60
C ALA A 5 8.02 0.01 7.89
N CYS A 6 8.10 -0.26 6.58
CA CYS A 6 9.16 0.32 5.77
C CYS A 6 8.76 1.78 5.48
N PHE A 7 9.10 2.68 6.39
CA PHE A 7 9.07 4.10 6.12
C PHE A 7 10.21 4.40 5.14
N ALA A 8 9.90 5.03 4.02
CA ALA A 8 10.91 5.58 3.14
C ALA A 8 11.64 6.71 3.90
N LEU A 9 12.73 6.37 4.55
CA LEU A 9 13.66 7.28 5.24
C LEU A 9 14.26 8.36 4.32
N THR A 10 13.95 8.32 3.03
CA THR A 10 14.43 9.27 2.03
C THR A 10 13.99 10.71 2.27
N MET A 11 12.83 10.95 2.91
CA MET A 11 12.37 12.33 3.20
C MET A 11 13.20 13.02 4.27
N ALA A 12 13.79 12.29 5.20
CA ALA A 12 14.64 12.86 6.26
C ALA A 12 16.04 13.33 5.77
N ALA A 13 16.46 12.89 4.58
CA ALA A 13 17.75 13.27 4.00
C ALA A 13 17.70 14.59 3.22
N PHE A 14 16.53 15.17 3.00
CA PHE A 14 16.36 16.39 2.21
C PHE A 14 15.68 17.48 3.04
N ALA A 15 16.29 18.67 3.10
CA ALA A 15 15.68 19.83 3.75
C ALA A 15 14.54 20.45 2.93
N ASP A 16 14.48 20.14 1.63
CA ASP A 16 13.47 20.62 0.68
C ASP A 16 12.62 19.47 0.12
N PRO A 17 11.29 19.47 0.35
CA PRO A 17 10.37 18.47 -0.20
C PRO A 17 10.41 18.35 -1.73
N ALA A 18 10.65 19.45 -2.45
CA ALA A 18 10.74 19.43 -3.91
C ALA A 18 11.99 18.67 -4.37
N ALA A 19 13.13 18.86 -3.68
CA ALA A 19 14.36 18.12 -3.94
C ALA A 19 14.20 16.63 -3.64
N ALA A 20 13.48 16.28 -2.57
CA ALA A 20 13.16 14.89 -2.24
C ALA A 20 12.31 14.23 -3.33
N THR A 21 11.26 14.90 -3.80
CA THR A 21 10.40 14.42 -4.89
C THR A 21 11.18 14.25 -6.19
N ALA A 22 12.05 15.20 -6.55
CA ALA A 22 12.90 15.12 -7.73
C ALA A 22 13.91 13.96 -7.63
N ALA A 23 14.44 13.69 -6.44
CA ALA A 23 15.34 12.55 -6.22
C ALA A 23 14.62 11.21 -6.36
N LEU A 24 13.42 11.08 -5.79
CA LEU A 24 12.57 9.89 -5.93
C LEU A 24 12.20 9.62 -7.40
N GLY A 25 11.90 10.67 -8.17
CA GLY A 25 11.57 10.56 -9.58
C GLY A 25 12.72 10.05 -10.47
N LYS A 26 13.96 10.06 -9.99
CA LYS A 26 15.14 9.52 -10.68
C LYS A 26 15.40 8.04 -10.39
N ILE A 27 14.69 7.47 -9.41
CA ILE A 27 14.89 6.08 -9.03
C ILE A 27 14.00 5.20 -9.90
N ALA A 28 14.58 4.20 -10.54
CA ALA A 28 13.83 3.21 -11.30
C ALA A 28 12.84 2.45 -10.40
N PRO A 29 11.59 2.25 -10.84
CA PRO A 29 10.57 1.58 -10.03
C PRO A 29 10.98 0.21 -9.49
N GLU A 30 11.77 -0.53 -10.26
CA GLU A 30 12.29 -1.86 -9.91
C GLU A 30 13.21 -1.82 -8.69
N ARG A 31 13.89 -0.69 -8.46
CA ARG A 31 14.74 -0.50 -7.29
C ARG A 31 13.92 -0.46 -6.01
N PHE A 32 12.77 0.22 -6.00
CA PHE A 32 11.87 0.24 -4.85
C PHE A 32 11.35 -1.17 -4.53
N VAL A 33 10.98 -1.94 -5.56
CA VAL A 33 10.54 -3.34 -5.39
C VAL A 33 11.68 -4.19 -4.80
N ALA A 34 12.90 -4.04 -5.27
CA ALA A 34 14.06 -4.76 -4.74
C ALA A 34 14.33 -4.43 -3.27
N ASP A 35 14.25 -3.15 -2.90
CA ASP A 35 14.44 -2.69 -1.52
C ASP A 35 13.33 -3.23 -0.60
N LEU A 36 12.07 -3.22 -1.05
CA LEU A 36 10.95 -3.81 -0.30
C LEU A 36 11.11 -5.32 -0.12
N ARG A 37 11.53 -6.04 -1.16
CA ARG A 37 11.82 -7.48 -1.10
C ARG A 37 12.96 -7.80 -0.14
N SER A 38 13.97 -6.96 -0.08
CA SER A 38 15.07 -7.08 0.89
C SER A 38 14.55 -6.90 2.32
N GLY A 39 13.69 -5.90 2.55
CA GLY A 39 13.03 -5.71 3.84
C GLY A 39 12.16 -6.90 4.26
N LEU A 40 11.40 -7.48 3.34
CA LEU A 40 10.63 -8.70 3.62
C LEU A 40 11.54 -9.88 3.95
N GLY A 41 12.67 -10.02 3.26
CA GLY A 41 13.67 -11.06 3.56
C GLY A 41 14.26 -10.91 4.96
N GLU A 42 14.59 -9.69 5.37
CA GLU A 42 15.08 -9.39 6.72
C GLU A 42 14.02 -9.72 7.78
N LEU A 43 12.76 -9.39 7.52
CA LEU A 43 11.67 -9.74 8.43
C LEU A 43 11.51 -11.26 8.59
N GLN A 44 11.55 -12.01 7.50
CA GLN A 44 11.47 -13.48 7.57
C GLN A 44 12.58 -14.09 8.42
N GLN A 45 13.78 -13.51 8.37
CA GLN A 45 14.88 -13.96 9.22
C GLN A 45 14.65 -13.65 10.69
N ARG A 46 14.10 -12.46 11.01
CA ARG A 46 13.86 -12.02 12.39
C ARG A 46 12.66 -12.71 13.04
N VAL A 47 11.63 -12.98 12.24
CA VAL A 47 10.37 -13.59 12.71
C VAL A 47 10.01 -14.80 11.83
N PRO A 48 10.78 -15.89 11.91
CA PRO A 48 10.55 -17.06 11.09
C PRO A 48 9.15 -17.64 11.38
N ASN A 49 8.50 -18.14 10.34
CA ASN A 49 7.16 -18.76 10.38
C ASN A 49 6.01 -17.77 10.68
N GLN A 50 6.25 -16.47 10.67
CA GLN A 50 5.18 -15.47 10.73
C GLN A 50 4.72 -15.07 9.34
N LYS A 51 3.41 -14.80 9.22
CA LYS A 51 2.85 -14.23 7.99
C LYS A 51 3.28 -12.77 7.85
N LEU A 52 3.57 -12.36 6.61
CA LEU A 52 4.03 -11.01 6.30
C LEU A 52 2.91 -10.19 5.68
N ALA A 53 2.84 -8.92 6.05
CA ALA A 53 1.96 -7.94 5.43
C ALA A 53 2.74 -6.67 5.08
N VAL A 54 2.17 -5.92 4.15
CA VAL A 54 2.64 -4.59 3.77
C VAL A 54 1.50 -3.59 3.85
N VAL A 55 1.79 -2.40 4.37
CA VAL A 55 0.90 -1.24 4.33
C VAL A 55 1.67 -0.05 3.79
N GLY A 56 1.02 0.77 2.98
CA GLY A 56 1.65 1.97 2.42
C GLY A 56 0.64 3.09 2.16
N PHE A 57 1.10 4.33 2.29
CA PHE A 57 0.28 5.53 2.17
C PHE A 57 0.79 6.40 1.02
N CYS A 58 -0.09 6.97 0.21
CA CYS A 58 0.25 7.86 -0.89
C CYS A 58 1.25 7.18 -1.85
N PHE A 59 2.46 7.72 -1.99
CA PHE A 59 3.56 7.09 -2.72
C PHE A 59 3.81 5.66 -2.24
N GLY A 60 3.80 5.43 -0.91
CA GLY A 60 3.94 4.10 -0.32
C GLY A 60 2.78 3.16 -0.69
N GLY A 61 1.55 3.67 -0.84
CA GLY A 61 0.43 2.91 -1.37
C GLY A 61 0.65 2.46 -2.81
N GLY A 62 1.23 3.35 -3.63
CA GLY A 62 1.68 3.00 -4.98
C GLY A 62 2.77 1.93 -5.00
N LEU A 63 3.69 1.96 -4.02
CA LEU A 63 4.71 0.92 -3.88
C LEU A 63 4.13 -0.43 -3.46
N VAL A 64 3.06 -0.45 -2.66
CA VAL A 64 2.33 -1.69 -2.35
C VAL A 64 1.74 -2.30 -3.62
N TRP A 65 1.08 -1.50 -4.46
CA TRP A 65 0.57 -1.96 -5.75
C TRP A 65 1.68 -2.49 -6.66
N ARG A 66 2.82 -1.79 -6.74
CA ARG A 66 3.98 -2.25 -7.54
C ARG A 66 4.58 -3.54 -7.00
N LEU A 67 4.62 -3.73 -5.69
CA LEU A 67 5.11 -4.97 -5.09
C LEU A 67 4.21 -6.15 -5.42
N LEU A 68 2.88 -5.97 -5.41
CA LEU A 68 1.91 -6.97 -5.85
C LEU A 68 2.07 -7.29 -7.34
N ASP A 69 2.23 -6.25 -8.18
CA ASP A 69 2.42 -6.36 -9.63
C ASP A 69 3.72 -7.10 -10.00
N ALA A 70 4.77 -6.89 -9.22
CA ALA A 70 6.03 -7.61 -9.39
C ALA A 70 5.98 -9.09 -8.96
N GLY A 71 4.86 -9.56 -8.41
CA GLY A 71 4.67 -10.93 -7.96
C GLY A 71 5.44 -11.24 -6.67
N GLU A 72 4.84 -10.93 -5.51
CA GLU A 72 5.44 -11.18 -4.19
C GLU A 72 4.65 -12.26 -3.42
N PRO A 73 5.01 -13.54 -3.57
CA PRO A 73 4.23 -14.65 -3.01
C PRO A 73 4.32 -14.79 -1.48
N ARG A 74 5.24 -14.09 -0.81
CA ARG A 74 5.42 -14.14 0.64
C ARG A 74 4.38 -13.33 1.41
N LEU A 75 3.65 -12.43 0.73
CA LEU A 75 2.64 -11.59 1.37
C LEU A 75 1.38 -12.39 1.69
N ALA A 76 0.95 -12.33 2.93
CA ALA A 76 -0.37 -12.79 3.36
C ALA A 76 -1.41 -11.66 3.32
N ALA A 77 -0.99 -10.41 3.46
CA ALA A 77 -1.87 -9.25 3.30
C ALA A 77 -1.12 -8.05 2.71
N ALA A 78 -1.86 -7.20 1.97
CA ALA A 78 -1.36 -5.95 1.41
C ALA A 78 -2.42 -4.85 1.52
N VAL A 79 -2.03 -3.67 2.03
CA VAL A 79 -2.97 -2.58 2.27
C VAL A 79 -2.45 -1.26 1.68
N PRO A 80 -2.79 -0.95 0.42
CA PRO A 80 -2.50 0.34 -0.20
C PRO A 80 -3.54 1.39 0.20
N PHE A 81 -3.08 2.52 0.75
CA PHE A 81 -3.89 3.70 1.01
C PHE A 81 -3.63 4.75 -0.07
N TYR A 82 -4.68 5.17 -0.78
CA TYR A 82 -4.68 6.24 -1.79
C TYR A 82 -3.40 6.27 -2.65
N GLY A 83 -2.96 5.09 -3.08
CA GLY A 83 -1.75 4.91 -3.88
C GLY A 83 -2.05 4.82 -5.38
N PRO A 84 -1.20 5.40 -6.24
CA PRO A 84 -1.36 5.27 -7.68
C PRO A 84 -1.17 3.82 -8.14
N LEU A 85 -2.10 3.36 -8.99
CA LEU A 85 -2.05 2.03 -9.59
C LEU A 85 -1.05 2.01 -10.78
N PRO A 86 -0.30 0.91 -11.04
CA PRO A 86 0.40 0.69 -12.30
C PRO A 86 -0.56 0.74 -13.51
N GLU A 87 -0.05 1.12 -14.69
CA GLU A 87 -0.90 1.26 -15.90
C GLU A 87 -1.54 -0.05 -16.37
N SER A 88 -0.85 -1.17 -16.21
CA SER A 88 -1.31 -2.49 -16.64
C SER A 88 -1.07 -3.52 -15.54
N PRO A 89 -1.83 -3.47 -14.42
CA PRO A 89 -1.54 -4.27 -13.25
C PRO A 89 -1.80 -5.76 -13.49
N ASP A 90 -0.85 -6.60 -13.07
CA ASP A 90 -0.99 -8.06 -13.05
C ASP A 90 -0.57 -8.63 -11.69
N PHE A 91 -1.55 -9.00 -10.88
CA PHE A 91 -1.32 -9.49 -9.51
C PHE A 91 -1.23 -11.02 -9.41
N THR A 92 -1.21 -11.73 -10.54
CA THR A 92 -1.21 -13.21 -10.58
C THR A 92 -0.01 -13.85 -9.88
N GLY A 93 1.11 -13.14 -9.78
CA GLY A 93 2.30 -13.57 -9.05
C GLY A 93 2.20 -13.46 -7.52
N SER A 94 1.20 -12.75 -7.00
CA SER A 94 1.01 -12.47 -5.55
C SER A 94 -0.17 -13.25 -4.94
N ARG A 95 -0.37 -14.49 -5.37
CA ARG A 95 -1.58 -15.32 -5.08
C ARG A 95 -1.89 -15.57 -3.61
N GLY A 96 -0.95 -15.35 -2.70
CA GLY A 96 -1.17 -15.51 -1.26
C GLY A 96 -1.72 -14.27 -0.57
N ALA A 97 -1.69 -13.11 -1.23
CA ALA A 97 -2.03 -11.85 -0.61
C ALA A 97 -3.54 -11.60 -0.55
N ALA A 98 -4.04 -11.27 0.64
CA ALA A 98 -5.35 -10.63 0.78
C ALA A 98 -5.17 -9.11 0.72
N VAL A 99 -5.93 -8.43 -0.16
CA VAL A 99 -5.74 -7.00 -0.45
C VAL A 99 -6.89 -6.15 0.07
N LEU A 100 -6.59 -5.15 0.91
CA LEU A 100 -7.54 -4.14 1.38
C LEU A 100 -7.09 -2.77 0.89
N GLY A 101 -7.73 -2.25 -0.15
CA GLY A 101 -7.38 -0.94 -0.73
C GLY A 101 -8.27 0.18 -0.22
N PHE A 102 -7.68 1.34 0.11
CA PHE A 102 -8.42 2.53 0.53
C PHE A 102 -8.24 3.68 -0.45
N TYR A 103 -9.36 4.31 -0.80
CA TYR A 103 -9.47 5.45 -1.68
C TYR A 103 -10.28 6.56 -1.01
N GLY A 104 -10.03 7.81 -1.37
CA GLY A 104 -10.85 8.93 -0.95
C GLY A 104 -11.79 9.36 -2.07
N ALA A 105 -13.09 9.50 -1.81
CA ALA A 105 -14.08 9.85 -2.83
C ALA A 105 -13.79 11.20 -3.53
N LEU A 106 -13.07 12.10 -2.89
CA LEU A 106 -12.70 13.40 -3.44
C LEU A 106 -11.34 13.38 -4.18
N ASP A 107 -10.52 12.33 -4.02
CA ASP A 107 -9.25 12.14 -4.74
C ASP A 107 -9.48 11.48 -6.10
N GLN A 108 -10.09 12.20 -7.03
CA GLN A 108 -10.40 11.67 -8.36
C GLN A 108 -9.17 11.16 -9.11
N ARG A 109 -8.00 11.76 -8.87
CA ARG A 109 -6.73 11.38 -9.51
C ARG A 109 -6.34 9.93 -9.21
N VAL A 110 -6.60 9.44 -8.01
CA VAL A 110 -6.28 8.06 -7.60
C VAL A 110 -7.51 7.17 -7.69
N THR A 111 -8.66 7.64 -7.22
CA THR A 111 -9.90 6.86 -7.14
C THR A 111 -10.44 6.43 -8.50
N SER A 112 -10.16 7.19 -9.57
CA SER A 112 -10.49 6.77 -10.94
C SER A 112 -9.83 5.45 -11.37
N SER A 113 -8.78 5.01 -10.69
CA SER A 113 -8.10 3.73 -10.97
C SER A 113 -8.71 2.53 -10.21
N GLU A 114 -9.64 2.76 -9.29
CA GLU A 114 -10.25 1.70 -8.46
C GLU A 114 -10.90 0.58 -9.30
N PRO A 115 -11.67 0.85 -10.36
CA PRO A 115 -12.26 -0.22 -11.17
C PRO A 115 -11.21 -1.10 -11.89
N ALA A 116 -10.08 -0.51 -12.28
CA ALA A 116 -8.98 -1.26 -12.88
C ALA A 116 -8.26 -2.13 -11.85
N ALA A 117 -8.08 -1.61 -10.62
CA ALA A 117 -7.54 -2.39 -9.52
C ALA A 117 -8.45 -3.58 -9.18
N GLN A 118 -9.77 -3.36 -9.07
CA GLN A 118 -10.75 -4.42 -8.82
C GLN A 118 -10.67 -5.51 -9.90
N ALA A 119 -10.69 -5.12 -11.17
CA ALA A 119 -10.61 -6.07 -12.27
C ALA A 119 -9.32 -6.90 -12.26
N ALA A 120 -8.18 -6.30 -11.92
CA ALA A 120 -6.91 -7.00 -11.83
C ALA A 120 -6.84 -7.96 -10.63
N LEU A 121 -7.41 -7.56 -9.48
CA LEU A 121 -7.51 -8.42 -8.30
C LEU A 121 -8.40 -9.63 -8.55
N ASP A 122 -9.55 -9.42 -9.17
CA ASP A 122 -10.50 -10.49 -9.54
C ASP A 122 -9.89 -11.47 -10.56
N LYS A 123 -9.21 -10.93 -11.58
CA LYS A 123 -8.48 -11.74 -12.56
C LYS A 123 -7.41 -12.61 -11.90
N ALA A 124 -6.72 -12.10 -10.89
CA ALA A 124 -5.70 -12.82 -10.13
C ALA A 124 -6.30 -13.80 -9.11
N GLY A 125 -7.60 -13.73 -8.84
CA GLY A 125 -8.29 -14.56 -7.84
C GLY A 125 -7.90 -14.24 -6.41
N LEU A 126 -7.50 -12.99 -6.13
CA LEU A 126 -7.09 -12.56 -4.80
C LEU A 126 -8.31 -12.25 -3.93
N VAL A 127 -8.25 -12.62 -2.65
CA VAL A 127 -9.19 -12.10 -1.64
C VAL A 127 -8.97 -10.60 -1.54
N ASN A 128 -10.04 -9.82 -1.76
CA ASN A 128 -9.89 -8.38 -1.80
C ASN A 128 -11.11 -7.63 -1.27
N GLU A 129 -10.89 -6.41 -0.82
CA GLU A 129 -11.89 -5.40 -0.50
C GLU A 129 -11.32 -4.03 -0.88
N LEU A 130 -12.04 -3.26 -1.71
CA LEU A 130 -11.70 -1.88 -2.04
C LEU A 130 -12.74 -0.95 -1.42
N VAL A 131 -12.27 0.00 -0.63
CA VAL A 131 -13.10 0.93 0.14
C VAL A 131 -12.90 2.35 -0.38
N VAL A 132 -13.97 2.98 -0.82
CA VAL A 132 -13.98 4.40 -1.19
C VAL A 132 -14.61 5.18 -0.03
N GLU A 133 -13.78 5.87 0.74
CA GLU A 133 -14.19 6.64 1.90
C GLU A 133 -14.96 7.91 1.47
N PRO A 134 -16.22 8.07 1.90
CA PRO A 134 -17.01 9.22 1.52
C PRO A 134 -16.46 10.52 2.14
N ASN A 135 -16.50 11.61 1.40
CA ASN A 135 -16.03 12.93 1.84
C ASN A 135 -14.54 12.98 2.25
N ALA A 136 -13.76 12.00 1.87
CA ALA A 136 -12.33 11.93 2.12
C ALA A 136 -11.54 12.30 0.85
N ASP A 137 -10.47 13.08 1.04
CA ASP A 137 -9.53 13.46 -0.02
C ASP A 137 -8.24 12.65 0.10
N HIS A 138 -7.30 12.88 -0.81
CA HIS A 138 -5.95 12.31 -0.74
C HIS A 138 -5.32 12.58 0.63
N ALA A 139 -4.68 11.57 1.21
CA ALA A 139 -4.05 11.65 2.54
C ALA A 139 -5.02 11.88 3.72
N PHE A 140 -6.28 11.46 3.60
CA PHE A 140 -7.30 11.59 4.65
C PHE A 140 -6.90 10.95 6.00
N PHE A 141 -5.96 10.03 5.99
CA PHE A 141 -5.47 9.33 7.19
C PHE A 141 -4.37 10.11 7.94
N ASN A 142 -3.81 11.17 7.34
CA ASN A 142 -2.73 11.96 7.94
C ASN A 142 -3.28 13.05 8.87
N ASP A 143 -3.25 12.81 10.18
CA ASP A 143 -3.76 13.69 11.24
C ASP A 143 -2.98 15.00 11.41
N THR A 144 -1.81 15.12 10.79
CA THR A 144 -1.03 16.36 10.76
C THR A 144 -1.28 17.20 9.51
N GLY A 145 -2.07 16.68 8.56
CA GLY A 145 -2.34 17.33 7.27
C GLY A 145 -3.72 18.01 7.19
N PRO A 146 -3.87 19.02 6.31
CA PRO A 146 -5.13 19.77 6.19
C PRO A 146 -6.28 18.95 5.58
N ARG A 147 -6.00 17.78 5.00
CA ARG A 147 -7.00 16.88 4.41
C ARG A 147 -7.40 15.72 5.32
N TYR A 148 -7.01 15.80 6.59
CA TYR A 148 -7.40 14.78 7.56
C TYR A 148 -8.92 14.69 7.68
N ASN A 149 -9.42 13.46 7.61
CA ASN A 149 -10.83 13.15 7.84
C ASN A 149 -10.93 12.11 8.95
N ALA A 150 -11.30 12.55 10.15
CA ALA A 150 -11.30 11.71 11.35
C ALA A 150 -12.24 10.50 11.22
N THR A 151 -13.40 10.67 10.54
CA THR A 151 -14.36 9.58 10.35
C THR A 151 -13.82 8.52 9.41
N ALA A 152 -13.29 8.93 8.25
CA ALA A 152 -12.69 8.01 7.28
C ALA A 152 -11.44 7.33 7.86
N ALA A 153 -10.60 8.07 8.60
CA ALA A 153 -9.43 7.51 9.25
C ALA A 153 -9.78 6.46 10.31
N ALA A 154 -10.82 6.71 11.12
CA ALA A 154 -11.27 5.76 12.13
C ALA A 154 -11.86 4.48 11.51
N ASP A 155 -12.66 4.60 10.43
CA ASP A 155 -13.19 3.44 9.71
C ASP A 155 -12.07 2.64 9.06
N ALA A 156 -11.17 3.31 8.34
CA ALA A 156 -10.03 2.66 7.70
C ALA A 156 -9.12 1.94 8.72
N TRP A 157 -8.87 2.56 9.88
CA TRP A 157 -8.08 1.94 10.94
C TRP A 157 -8.74 0.67 11.50
N ARG A 158 -10.05 0.72 11.77
CA ARG A 158 -10.82 -0.45 12.24
C ARG A 158 -10.77 -1.59 11.21
N ARG A 159 -11.03 -1.28 9.92
CA ARG A 159 -10.97 -2.27 8.84
C ARG A 159 -9.58 -2.88 8.69
N LEU A 160 -8.53 -2.07 8.77
CA LEU A 160 -7.14 -2.54 8.72
C LEU A 160 -6.83 -3.55 9.82
N GLN A 161 -7.24 -3.24 11.07
CA GLN A 161 -7.04 -4.15 12.22
C GLN A 161 -7.80 -5.47 12.02
N ASP A 162 -9.07 -5.39 11.61
CA ASP A 162 -9.90 -6.56 11.33
C ASP A 162 -9.33 -7.40 10.18
N TRP A 163 -8.80 -6.74 9.13
CA TRP A 163 -8.16 -7.40 7.99
C TRP A 163 -6.92 -8.17 8.41
N PHE A 164 -6.05 -7.52 9.14
CA PHE A 164 -4.86 -8.17 9.66
C PHE A 164 -5.18 -9.28 10.65
N GLY A 165 -6.19 -9.12 11.49
CA GLY A 165 -6.67 -10.19 12.38
C GLY A 165 -7.10 -11.44 11.62
N ARG A 166 -7.81 -11.27 10.51
CA ARG A 166 -8.29 -12.39 9.68
C ARG A 166 -7.18 -13.07 8.85
N HIS A 167 -6.21 -12.33 8.37
CA HIS A 167 -5.25 -12.82 7.37
C HIS A 167 -3.86 -13.10 7.92
N LEU A 168 -3.47 -12.48 9.04
CA LEU A 168 -2.17 -12.72 9.70
C LEU A 168 -2.28 -13.65 10.91
N GLY A 169 -3.40 -13.68 11.54
CA GLY A 169 -3.97 -14.39 12.67
C GLY A 169 -3.38 -15.38 13.48
#